data_792607cdb01621a605812fc23e7289e2
#
_entry.id   792607cdb01621a605812fc23e7289e2
#
_cell.length_a   1.000
_cell.length_b   1.000
_cell.length_c   1.000
_cell.angle_alpha   90.00
_cell.angle_beta   90.00
_cell.angle_gamma   90.00
#
_symmetry.space_group_name_H-M   'P 1'
#
loop_
_entity.id
_entity.type
_entity.pdbx_description
1 polymer ?
#
loop_
_entity_poly.entity_id
_entity_poly.type
_entity_poly.pdbx_seq_one_letter_code
_entity_poly.pdbx_strand_id
1 'polypeptide(L)'
;KLCMMYLLAPIIFFISNVINKEIGYKNAMMSVGISTFVLFFYGLCTNFIIYNSFNLFSCLGFTIAYLFSQSVSLAIYNYLLVNTRLPIAGVIINYIFDLLIYNMICMIFQYNMIFTDTFWLEYILLVLFQGAFAIVLSLFDSIVVRGID
;
A
#
# COMPACT_ATOMS: atom_id res chain seq x y z
N LYS A 1 -10.57 -11.07 11.67
CA LYS A 1 -11.03 -11.19 10.26
C LYS A 1 -10.12 -10.35 9.40
N LEU A 2 -9.29 -11.00 8.57
CA LEU A 2 -8.49 -10.30 7.55
C LEU A 2 -9.45 -9.59 6.59
N CYS A 3 -9.35 -8.28 6.53
CA CYS A 3 -10.12 -7.49 5.58
C CYS A 3 -9.57 -7.76 4.17
N MET A 4 -10.43 -7.90 3.19
CA MET A 4 -10.04 -8.14 1.79
C MET A 4 -9.10 -7.04 1.25
N MET A 5 -9.20 -5.83 1.79
CA MET A 5 -8.31 -4.70 1.49
C MET A 5 -6.84 -4.99 1.78
N TYR A 6 -6.52 -5.78 2.82
CA TYR A 6 -5.15 -6.14 3.12
C TYR A 6 -4.52 -7.07 2.08
N LEU A 7 -5.33 -7.92 1.44
CA LEU A 7 -4.86 -8.78 0.35
C LEU A 7 -4.63 -8.02 -0.95
N LEU A 8 -5.41 -6.97 -1.18
CA LEU A 8 -5.32 -6.17 -2.39
C LEU A 8 -4.19 -5.13 -2.34
N ALA A 9 -3.72 -4.75 -1.16
CA ALA A 9 -2.70 -3.72 -1.00
C ALA A 9 -1.44 -3.98 -1.86
N PRO A 10 -0.80 -5.16 -1.85
CA PRO A 10 0.37 -5.40 -2.68
C PRO A 10 0.11 -5.27 -4.19
N ILE A 11 -1.10 -5.61 -4.65
CA ILE A 11 -1.49 -5.48 -6.07
C ILE A 11 -1.60 -4.01 -6.45
N ILE A 12 -2.20 -3.20 -5.58
CA ILE A 12 -2.32 -1.75 -5.80
C ILE A 12 -0.94 -1.10 -5.86
N PHE A 13 -0.02 -1.52 -4.99
CA PHE A 13 1.36 -1.03 -4.97
C PHE A 13 2.10 -1.39 -6.26
N PHE A 14 1.94 -2.62 -6.74
CA PHE A 14 2.46 -3.05 -8.02
C PHE A 14 1.98 -2.15 -9.17
N ILE A 15 0.68 -1.93 -9.28
CA ILE A 15 0.10 -1.06 -10.32
C ILE A 15 0.66 0.36 -10.24
N SER A 16 0.78 0.93 -9.03
CA SER A 16 1.33 2.28 -8.84
C SER A 16 2.79 2.37 -9.27
N ASN A 17 3.59 1.34 -9.03
CA ASN A 17 4.99 1.29 -9.45
C ASN A 17 5.11 1.19 -10.98
N VAL A 18 4.26 0.40 -11.64
CA VAL A 18 4.21 0.31 -13.10
C VAL A 18 3.84 1.66 -13.71
N ILE A 19 2.82 2.34 -13.17
CA ILE A 19 2.43 3.68 -13.61
C ILE A 19 3.59 4.66 -13.45
N ASN A 20 4.31 4.61 -12.31
CA ASN A 20 5.46 5.48 -12.06
C ASN A 20 6.57 5.26 -13.09
N LYS A 21 6.84 4.01 -13.46
CA LYS A 21 7.85 3.70 -14.46
C LYS A 21 7.44 4.18 -15.85
N GLU A 22 6.22 3.84 -16.29
CA GLU A 22 5.77 4.07 -17.68
C GLU A 22 5.41 5.53 -17.98
N ILE A 23 4.74 6.19 -17.02
CA ILE A 23 4.13 7.50 -17.23
C ILE A 23 4.86 8.59 -16.44
N GLY A 24 5.71 8.19 -15.51
CA GLY A 24 6.55 9.08 -14.71
C GLY A 24 5.94 9.45 -13.35
N TYR A 25 6.82 9.88 -12.44
CA TYR A 25 6.53 10.14 -11.04
C TYR A 25 5.38 11.12 -10.80
N LYS A 26 5.33 12.23 -11.55
CA LYS A 26 4.28 13.23 -11.38
C LYS A 26 2.88 12.68 -11.66
N ASN A 27 2.75 11.90 -12.71
CA ASN A 27 1.48 11.29 -13.10
C ASN A 27 1.10 10.14 -12.14
N ALA A 28 2.07 9.38 -11.64
CA ALA A 28 1.85 8.39 -10.61
C ALA A 28 1.32 9.02 -9.31
N MET A 29 1.91 10.13 -8.86
CA MET A 29 1.42 10.87 -7.68
C MET A 29 0.01 11.43 -7.89
N MET A 30 -0.30 11.91 -9.08
CA MET A 30 -1.66 12.35 -9.41
C MET A 30 -2.64 11.17 -9.37
N SER A 31 -2.26 10.02 -9.90
CA SER A 31 -3.04 8.79 -9.84
C SER A 31 -3.33 8.36 -8.40
N VAL A 32 -2.32 8.43 -7.52
CA VAL A 32 -2.49 8.15 -6.08
C VAL A 32 -3.48 9.12 -5.44
N GLY A 33 -3.40 10.42 -5.76
CA GLY A 33 -4.36 11.40 -5.26
C GLY A 33 -5.80 11.11 -5.67
N ILE A 34 -6.02 10.79 -6.95
CA ILE A 34 -7.35 10.42 -7.47
C ILE A 34 -7.84 9.12 -6.81
N SER A 35 -6.99 8.11 -6.73
CA SER A 35 -7.35 6.82 -6.10
C SER A 35 -7.69 6.98 -4.63
N THR A 36 -6.98 7.85 -3.91
CA THR A 36 -7.26 8.19 -2.50
C THR A 36 -8.65 8.77 -2.34
N PHE A 37 -9.02 9.69 -3.23
CA PHE A 37 -10.34 10.29 -3.21
C PHE A 37 -11.45 9.26 -3.48
N VAL A 38 -11.27 8.42 -4.51
CA VAL A 38 -12.20 7.33 -4.83
C VAL A 38 -12.33 6.34 -3.67
N LEU A 39 -11.19 5.96 -3.05
CA LEU A 39 -11.16 5.04 -1.91
C LEU A 39 -11.94 5.60 -0.71
N PHE A 40 -11.81 6.89 -0.43
CA PHE A 40 -12.54 7.56 0.64
C PHE A 40 -14.05 7.49 0.43
N PHE A 41 -14.53 7.86 -0.77
CA PHE A 41 -15.95 7.80 -1.08
C PHE A 41 -16.48 6.38 -1.11
N TYR A 42 -15.73 5.43 -1.66
CA TYR A 42 -16.07 4.03 -1.62
C TYR A 42 -16.20 3.52 -0.18
N GLY A 43 -15.27 3.88 0.69
CA GLY A 43 -15.32 3.56 2.11
C GLY A 43 -16.54 4.13 2.81
N LEU A 44 -16.90 5.38 2.53
CA LEU A 44 -18.12 6.00 3.06
C LEU A 44 -19.40 5.27 2.59
N CYS A 45 -19.49 4.97 1.30
CA CYS A 45 -20.66 4.28 0.74
C CYS A 45 -20.80 2.87 1.31
N THR A 46 -19.72 2.11 1.41
CA THR A 46 -19.75 0.74 1.94
C THR A 46 -20.11 0.69 3.41
N ASN A 47 -19.59 1.61 4.22
CA ASN A 47 -19.95 1.70 5.64
C ASN A 47 -21.42 2.06 5.81
N PHE A 48 -21.94 2.97 5.02
CA PHE A 48 -23.34 3.37 5.08
C PHE A 48 -24.30 2.25 4.63
N ILE A 49 -23.98 1.58 3.52
CA ILE A 49 -24.86 0.58 2.91
C ILE A 49 -24.79 -0.77 3.63
N ILE A 50 -23.59 -1.23 3.99
CA ILE A 50 -23.39 -2.60 4.50
C ILE A 50 -23.53 -2.66 6.01
N TYR A 51 -23.00 -1.69 6.73
CA TYR A 51 -22.92 -1.76 8.19
C TYR A 51 -23.97 -0.92 8.90
N ASN A 52 -24.73 -0.11 8.16
CA ASN A 52 -25.71 0.82 8.71
C ASN A 52 -25.13 1.66 9.89
N SER A 53 -23.81 1.77 9.93
CA SER A 53 -23.04 2.47 10.94
C SER A 53 -21.98 3.30 10.26
N PHE A 54 -22.02 4.60 10.50
CA PHE A 54 -21.07 5.52 9.93
C PHE A 54 -19.78 5.55 10.78
N ASN A 55 -18.82 4.71 10.44
CA ASN A 55 -17.50 4.75 11.06
C ASN A 55 -16.52 5.56 10.21
N LEU A 56 -16.64 6.88 10.33
CA LEU A 56 -15.77 7.84 9.64
C LEU A 56 -14.29 7.62 9.96
N PHE A 57 -13.99 7.23 11.20
CA PHE A 57 -12.64 7.05 11.67
C PHE A 57 -11.93 5.90 10.93
N SER A 58 -12.64 4.79 10.72
CA SER A 58 -12.11 3.65 9.95
C SER A 58 -11.85 4.00 8.49
N CYS A 59 -12.79 4.74 7.86
CA CYS A 59 -12.62 5.19 6.47
C CYS A 59 -11.43 6.13 6.32
N LEU A 60 -11.29 7.08 7.23
CA LEU A 60 -10.15 8.00 7.25
C LEU A 60 -8.83 7.26 7.45
N GLY A 61 -8.81 6.27 8.34
CA GLY A 61 -7.62 5.47 8.61
C GLY A 61 -7.08 4.77 7.36
N PHE A 62 -7.94 4.08 6.62
CA PHE A 62 -7.55 3.44 5.35
C PHE A 62 -7.09 4.44 4.30
N THR A 63 -7.80 5.56 4.19
CA THR A 63 -7.49 6.58 3.20
C THR A 63 -6.15 7.25 3.48
N ILE A 64 -5.87 7.58 4.73
CA ILE A 64 -4.60 8.16 5.17
C ILE A 64 -3.47 7.15 5.01
N ALA A 65 -3.69 5.89 5.43
CA ALA A 65 -2.72 4.83 5.28
C ALA A 65 -2.30 4.65 3.81
N TYR A 66 -3.28 4.60 2.91
CA TYR A 66 -3.04 4.47 1.48
C TYR A 66 -2.29 5.68 0.91
N LEU A 67 -2.77 6.88 1.18
CA LEU A 67 -2.14 8.11 0.67
C LEU A 67 -0.69 8.23 1.13
N PHE A 68 -0.44 8.00 2.42
CA PHE A 68 0.89 8.17 3.00
C PHE A 68 1.86 7.07 2.54
N SER A 69 1.45 5.80 2.60
CA SER A 69 2.30 4.69 2.17
C SER A 69 2.64 4.80 0.68
N GLN A 70 1.67 5.08 -0.18
CA GLN A 70 1.89 5.21 -1.61
C GLN A 70 2.77 6.42 -1.97
N SER A 71 2.59 7.55 -1.29
CA SER A 71 3.43 8.74 -1.54
C SER A 71 4.89 8.47 -1.19
N VAL A 72 5.14 7.84 -0.04
CA VAL A 72 6.49 7.47 0.39
C VAL A 72 7.09 6.40 -0.53
N SER A 73 6.30 5.38 -0.86
CA SER A 73 6.69 4.30 -1.74
C SER A 73 7.14 4.81 -3.12
N LEU A 74 6.31 5.62 -3.76
CA LEU A 74 6.65 6.18 -5.07
C LEU A 74 7.91 7.06 -5.03
N ALA A 75 8.12 7.81 -3.95
CA ALA A 75 9.32 8.60 -3.77
C ALA A 75 10.58 7.72 -3.64
N ILE A 76 10.49 6.66 -2.82
CA ILE A 76 11.59 5.69 -2.65
C ILE A 76 11.86 4.95 -3.96
N TYR A 77 10.82 4.48 -4.63
CA TYR A 77 10.95 3.76 -5.90
C TYR A 77 11.61 4.62 -6.97
N ASN A 78 11.16 5.87 -7.11
CA ASN A 78 11.76 6.81 -8.06
C ASN A 78 13.23 7.11 -7.73
N TYR A 79 13.55 7.30 -6.45
CA TYR A 79 14.93 7.49 -6.01
C TYR A 79 15.82 6.28 -6.33
N LEU A 80 15.33 5.07 -6.07
CA LEU A 80 16.06 3.83 -6.32
C LEU A 80 16.25 3.57 -7.81
N LEU A 81 15.22 3.79 -8.64
CA LEU A 81 15.32 3.66 -10.10
C LEU A 81 16.37 4.59 -10.69
N VAL A 82 16.41 5.84 -10.22
CA VAL A 82 17.32 6.86 -10.77
C VAL A 82 18.77 6.64 -10.28
N ASN A 83 18.95 6.25 -9.01
CA ASN A 83 20.28 6.27 -8.38
C ASN A 83 20.93 4.89 -8.23
N THR A 84 20.19 3.80 -8.37
CA THR A 84 20.76 2.46 -8.16
C THR A 84 20.63 1.60 -9.42
N ARG A 85 21.72 0.87 -9.71
CA ARG A 85 21.72 -0.13 -10.80
C ARG A 85 21.17 -1.49 -10.36
N LEU A 86 20.50 -1.57 -9.22
CA LEU A 86 19.95 -2.81 -8.65
C LEU A 86 18.42 -2.71 -8.59
N PRO A 87 17.72 -2.83 -9.74
CA PRO A 87 16.27 -2.61 -9.79
C PRO A 87 15.48 -3.58 -8.91
N ILE A 88 15.89 -4.86 -8.85
CA ILE A 88 15.16 -5.90 -8.11
C ILE A 88 15.20 -5.64 -6.60
N ALA A 89 16.37 -5.36 -6.04
CA ALA A 89 16.52 -5.08 -4.62
C ALA A 89 15.74 -3.82 -4.22
N GLY A 90 15.77 -2.79 -5.09
CA GLY A 90 15.02 -1.56 -4.88
C GLY A 90 13.52 -1.80 -4.83
N VAL A 91 13.00 -2.62 -5.73
CA VAL A 91 11.56 -2.97 -5.76
C VAL A 91 11.16 -3.73 -4.49
N ILE A 92 11.93 -4.74 -4.07
CA ILE A 92 11.64 -5.51 -2.85
C ILE A 92 11.65 -4.60 -1.61
N ILE A 93 12.67 -3.77 -1.48
CA ILE A 93 12.78 -2.83 -0.35
C ILE A 93 11.57 -1.88 -0.34
N ASN A 94 11.20 -1.35 -1.50
CA ASN A 94 10.04 -0.48 -1.63
C ASN A 94 8.74 -1.16 -1.14
N TYR A 95 8.47 -2.37 -1.60
CA TYR A 95 7.29 -3.13 -1.16
C TYR A 95 7.28 -3.40 0.34
N ILE A 96 8.42 -3.71 0.94
CA ILE A 96 8.52 -3.95 2.38
C ILE A 96 8.18 -2.66 3.15
N PHE A 97 8.76 -1.53 2.76
CA PHE A 97 8.46 -0.25 3.41
C PHE A 97 7.01 0.15 3.26
N ASP A 98 6.45 -0.04 2.08
CA ASP A 98 5.05 0.28 1.79
C ASP A 98 4.09 -0.52 2.69
N LEU A 99 4.30 -1.83 2.77
CA LEU A 99 3.50 -2.71 3.62
C LEU A 99 3.65 -2.38 5.11
N LEU A 100 4.86 -2.08 5.58
CA LEU A 100 5.11 -1.71 6.96
C LEU A 100 4.34 -0.43 7.33
N ILE A 101 4.47 0.61 6.52
CA ILE A 101 3.82 1.90 6.75
C ILE A 101 2.30 1.75 6.67
N TYR A 102 1.80 1.10 5.60
CA TYR A 102 0.38 0.90 5.39
C TYR A 102 -0.29 0.15 6.54
N ASN A 103 0.27 -1.00 6.91
CA ASN A 103 -0.30 -1.83 7.96
C ASN A 103 -0.24 -1.14 9.33
N MET A 104 0.86 -0.44 9.63
CA MET A 104 0.99 0.28 10.89
C MET A 104 -0.10 1.35 11.03
N ILE A 105 -0.29 2.17 10.00
CA ILE A 105 -1.30 3.22 10.03
C ILE A 105 -2.71 2.60 10.10
N CYS A 106 -2.99 1.58 9.29
CA CYS A 106 -4.28 0.89 9.32
C CYS A 106 -4.59 0.31 10.70
N MET A 107 -3.62 -0.33 11.36
CA MET A 107 -3.84 -0.91 12.67
C MET A 107 -4.07 0.14 13.75
N ILE A 108 -3.34 1.26 13.70
CA ILE A 108 -3.57 2.37 14.62
C ILE A 108 -5.01 2.88 14.54
N PHE A 109 -5.52 3.05 13.33
CA PHE A 109 -6.88 3.58 13.15
C PHE A 109 -7.98 2.55 13.37
N GLN A 110 -7.75 1.28 13.08
CA GLN A 110 -8.78 0.24 13.21
C GLN A 110 -8.95 -0.28 14.63
N TYR A 111 -7.84 -0.51 15.31
CA TYR A 111 -7.89 -1.21 16.58
C TYR A 111 -7.96 -0.26 17.79
N ASN A 112 -7.68 1.03 17.61
CA ASN A 112 -7.63 2.01 18.72
C ASN A 112 -6.76 1.54 19.91
N MET A 113 -5.91 0.55 19.70
CA MET A 113 -5.27 -0.23 20.74
C MET A 113 -3.78 -0.45 20.44
N ILE A 114 -3.01 0.63 20.36
CA ILE A 114 -1.55 0.56 20.15
C ILE A 114 -0.83 -0.23 21.27
N PHE A 115 -1.50 -0.49 22.39
CA PHE A 115 -0.90 -1.06 23.59
C PHE A 115 -1.51 -2.39 24.06
N THR A 116 -2.17 -3.14 23.18
CA THR A 116 -2.59 -4.50 23.52
C THR A 116 -1.45 -5.48 23.26
N ASP A 117 -1.29 -6.48 24.13
CA ASP A 117 -0.23 -7.51 24.00
C ASP A 117 -0.29 -8.27 22.67
N THR A 118 -1.46 -8.33 22.03
CA THR A 118 -1.69 -9.01 20.76
C THR A 118 -1.37 -8.13 19.55
N PHE A 119 -1.32 -6.81 19.69
CA PHE A 119 -1.12 -5.86 18.57
C PHE A 119 0.13 -6.17 17.76
N TRP A 120 1.26 -6.33 18.43
CA TRP A 120 2.53 -6.58 17.76
C TRP A 120 2.58 -7.94 17.06
N LEU A 121 1.97 -8.96 17.67
CA LEU A 121 1.89 -10.27 17.07
C LEU A 121 1.05 -10.25 15.79
N GLU A 122 -0.12 -9.63 15.83
CA GLU A 122 -1.01 -9.50 14.67
C GLU A 122 -0.36 -8.68 13.57
N TYR A 123 0.32 -7.59 13.92
CA TYR A 123 1.06 -6.77 12.97
C TYR A 123 2.17 -7.56 12.26
N ILE A 124 3.00 -8.27 13.01
CA ILE A 124 4.08 -9.07 12.44
C ILE A 124 3.54 -10.18 11.53
N LEU A 125 2.50 -10.90 11.96
CA LEU A 125 1.88 -11.95 11.16
C LEU A 125 1.29 -11.38 9.85
N LEU A 126 0.64 -10.24 9.91
CA LEU A 126 0.08 -9.57 8.75
C LEU A 126 1.17 -9.15 7.76
N VAL A 127 2.24 -8.53 8.25
CA VAL A 127 3.38 -8.10 7.43
C VAL A 127 4.10 -9.29 6.82
N LEU A 128 4.31 -10.39 7.55
CA LEU A 128 4.93 -11.59 7.01
C LEU A 128 4.09 -12.23 5.90
N PHE A 129 2.79 -12.34 6.11
CA PHE A 129 1.87 -12.91 5.12
C PHE A 129 1.83 -12.06 3.83
N GLN A 130 1.65 -10.76 3.97
CA GLN A 130 1.64 -9.85 2.83
C GLN A 130 3.02 -9.72 2.19
N GLY A 131 4.09 -9.76 2.98
CA GLY A 131 5.46 -9.71 2.51
C GLY A 131 5.82 -10.87 1.61
N ALA A 132 5.38 -12.08 1.93
CA ALA A 132 5.55 -13.24 1.07
C ALA A 132 4.88 -13.03 -0.31
N PHE A 133 3.67 -12.50 -0.32
CA PHE A 133 2.96 -12.19 -1.55
C PHE A 133 3.60 -11.04 -2.32
N ALA A 134 4.06 -10.01 -1.63
CA ALA A 134 4.76 -8.87 -2.22
C ALA A 134 6.09 -9.28 -2.89
N ILE A 135 6.83 -10.24 -2.32
CA ILE A 135 8.05 -10.78 -2.95
C ILE A 135 7.71 -11.41 -4.30
N VAL A 136 6.65 -12.20 -4.38
CA VAL A 136 6.21 -12.80 -5.64
C VAL A 136 5.86 -11.72 -6.66
N LEU A 137 5.09 -10.71 -6.26
CA LEU A 137 4.73 -9.59 -7.14
C LEU A 137 5.94 -8.77 -7.57
N SER A 138 6.93 -8.58 -6.68
CA SER A 138 8.16 -7.83 -7.01
C SER A 138 9.00 -8.55 -8.08
N LEU A 139 8.96 -9.88 -8.11
CA LEU A 139 9.60 -10.63 -9.18
C LEU A 139 8.91 -10.39 -10.53
N PHE A 140 7.57 -10.37 -10.55
CA PHE A 140 6.83 -9.99 -11.76
C PHE A 140 7.11 -8.55 -12.19
N ASP A 141 7.13 -7.62 -11.26
CA ASP A 141 7.46 -6.21 -11.54
C ASP A 141 8.86 -6.09 -12.15
N SER A 142 9.84 -6.80 -11.63
CA SER A 142 11.18 -6.82 -12.17
C SER A 142 11.28 -7.36 -13.59
N ILE A 143 10.43 -8.35 -13.95
CA ILE A 143 10.35 -8.90 -15.30
C ILE A 143 9.71 -7.87 -16.23
N VAL A 144 8.61 -7.26 -15.83
CA VAL A 144 7.92 -6.21 -16.60
C VAL A 144 8.86 -5.03 -16.82
N VAL A 145 9.58 -4.62 -15.76
CA VAL A 145 10.55 -3.52 -15.83
C VAL A 145 11.69 -3.80 -16.80
N ARG A 146 12.16 -5.06 -16.92
CA ARG A 146 13.22 -5.46 -17.86
C ARG A 146 12.72 -5.72 -19.29
N GLY A 147 11.47 -6.10 -19.44
CA GLY A 147 10.90 -6.42 -20.76
C GLY A 147 10.51 -5.22 -21.59
N ILE A 148 10.63 -4.02 -21.03
CA ILE A 148 10.27 -2.75 -21.68
C ILE A 148 11.54 -1.94 -22.06
N ASP A 149 12.73 -2.37 -21.65
CA ASP A 149 14.01 -1.88 -22.12
C ASP A 149 14.43 -2.64 -23.38
#